data_0ed75b68030831c97344b91dbba9aa61
#
_entry.id   0ed75b68030831c97344b91dbba9aa61
#
_cell.length_a   1.000
_cell.length_b   1.000
_cell.length_c   1.000
_cell.angle_alpha   90.00
_cell.angle_beta   90.00
_cell.angle_gamma   90.00
#
_symmetry.space_group_name_H-M   'P 1'
#
loop_
_entity.id
_entity.type
_entity.pdbx_description
1 polymer ?
#
loop_
_entity_poly.entity_id
_entity_poly.type
_entity_poly.pdbx_seq_one_letter_code
_entity_poly.pdbx_strand_id
1 'polypeptide(L)'
;MRYTIIDASQLELEEKVVSIKRVTKVVKGGRTMRFTALVVVGDGNGHVGAGLGKAAEIPEAIRKGKEDAIKKLVTVARDENNSITHDYVGKFGSAELLMKRAPEGTGVIAGGPARAVIELAGIKNIRTKCMGSRNKQNVVLATIAGLSQLKTPEEVARLRGKSVEEIFA
;
A
#
# COMPACT_ATOMS: atom_id res chain seq x y z
N MET A 1 -13.12 1.21 2.01
CA MET A 1 -12.19 0.05 1.89
C MET A 1 -12.75 -1.09 2.71
N ARG A 2 -12.95 -2.26 2.12
CA ARG A 2 -13.27 -3.48 2.88
C ARG A 2 -11.96 -4.10 3.31
N TYR A 3 -11.65 -4.06 4.59
CA TYR A 3 -10.52 -4.80 5.15
C TYR A 3 -10.99 -6.25 5.38
N THR A 4 -10.41 -7.17 4.67
CA THR A 4 -10.54 -8.59 5.01
C THR A 4 -9.66 -8.82 6.24
N ILE A 5 -10.19 -9.39 7.29
CA ILE A 5 -9.39 -9.75 8.47
C ILE A 5 -8.50 -10.92 8.03
N ILE A 6 -7.24 -10.62 7.78
CA ILE A 6 -6.22 -11.61 7.43
C ILE A 6 -5.52 -12.00 8.73
N ASP A 7 -5.37 -13.28 8.98
CA ASP A 7 -4.65 -13.75 10.16
C ASP A 7 -3.14 -13.53 9.97
N ALA A 8 -2.66 -12.45 10.58
CA ALA A 8 -1.27 -12.01 10.45
C ALA A 8 -0.26 -12.94 11.15
N SER A 9 -0.74 -13.86 12.03
CA SER A 9 0.13 -14.79 12.76
C SER A 9 0.76 -15.86 11.89
N GLN A 10 0.21 -16.12 10.71
CA GLN A 10 0.70 -17.11 9.75
C GLN A 10 1.59 -16.51 8.65
N LEU A 11 1.80 -15.19 8.67
CA LEU A 11 2.54 -14.47 7.63
C LEU A 11 3.90 -14.00 8.15
N GLU A 12 4.93 -14.22 7.35
CA GLU A 12 6.25 -13.59 7.57
C GLU A 12 6.20 -12.14 7.08
N LEU A 13 5.94 -11.23 8.00
CA LEU A 13 5.73 -9.82 7.68
C LEU A 13 7.04 -9.02 7.80
N GLU A 14 7.46 -8.44 6.69
CA GLU A 14 8.51 -7.43 6.65
C GLU A 14 7.93 -6.04 6.89
N GLU A 15 8.73 -5.15 7.51
CA GLU A 15 8.33 -3.77 7.77
C GLU A 15 9.26 -2.76 7.10
N LYS A 16 8.69 -1.67 6.59
CA LYS A 16 9.45 -0.57 6.01
C LYS A 16 8.94 0.77 6.52
N VAL A 17 9.81 1.54 7.16
CA VAL A 17 9.47 2.88 7.64
C VAL A 17 9.59 3.87 6.48
N VAL A 18 8.48 4.44 6.06
CA VAL A 18 8.40 5.39 4.93
C VAL A 18 8.77 6.80 5.34
N SER A 19 8.35 7.24 6.53
CA SER A 19 8.72 8.54 7.06
C SER A 19 8.49 8.66 8.56
N ILE A 20 9.39 9.39 9.22
CA ILE A 20 9.26 9.83 10.60
C ILE A 20 9.17 11.35 10.59
N LYS A 21 8.22 11.90 11.34
CA LYS A 21 8.05 13.35 11.51
C LYS A 21 7.90 13.70 12.98
N ARG A 22 8.57 14.76 13.41
CA ARG A 22 8.33 15.37 14.72
C ARG A 22 7.13 16.31 14.61
N VAL A 23 6.13 16.12 15.44
CA VAL A 23 4.92 16.93 15.51
C VAL A 23 4.84 17.57 16.88
N THR A 24 4.33 18.80 16.94
CA THR A 24 4.27 19.58 18.15
C THR A 24 2.84 20.05 18.39
N LYS A 25 2.36 19.91 19.61
CA LYS A 25 1.10 20.51 20.08
C LYS A 25 1.44 21.63 21.07
N VAL A 26 0.95 22.83 20.80
CA VAL A 26 1.07 23.97 21.72
C VAL A 26 -0.04 23.87 22.77
N VAL A 27 0.33 23.98 24.03
CA VAL A 27 -0.57 23.94 25.19
C VAL A 27 -0.28 25.15 26.11
N LYS A 28 -1.16 25.43 27.11
CA LYS A 28 -1.01 26.53 28.07
C LYS A 28 0.30 26.32 28.83
N GLY A 29 1.19 25.91 28.89
CA GLY A 29 2.48 25.71 29.61
C GLY A 29 3.65 25.44 28.69
N GLY A 30 3.45 25.45 27.36
CA GLY A 30 4.55 25.23 26.43
C GLY A 30 4.19 24.37 25.23
N ARG A 31 5.16 23.57 24.76
CA ARG A 31 5.04 22.73 23.55
C ARG A 31 5.29 21.27 23.90
N THR A 32 4.28 20.42 23.67
CA THR A 32 4.44 18.98 23.78
C THR A 32 4.84 18.41 22.43
N MET A 33 6.02 17.79 22.36
CA MET A 33 6.55 17.17 21.15
C MET A 33 6.24 15.68 21.11
N ARG A 34 5.94 15.17 19.93
CA ARG A 34 5.76 13.73 19.66
C ARG A 34 6.34 13.37 18.30
N PHE A 35 6.58 12.09 18.09
CA PHE A 35 6.99 11.55 16.80
C PHE A 35 5.83 10.81 16.15
N THR A 36 5.74 10.94 14.83
CA THR A 36 4.78 10.19 14.01
C THR A 36 5.57 9.38 13.00
N ALA A 37 5.37 8.07 12.99
CA ALA A 37 5.98 7.15 12.03
C ALA A 37 4.91 6.61 11.09
N LEU A 38 5.16 6.69 9.78
CA LEU A 38 4.39 6.02 8.73
C LEU A 38 5.12 4.72 8.40
N VAL A 39 4.48 3.60 8.68
CA VAL A 39 5.03 2.26 8.50
C VAL A 39 4.18 1.49 7.50
N VAL A 40 4.83 0.75 6.62
CA VAL A 40 4.22 -0.20 5.70
C VAL A 40 4.69 -1.59 6.09
N VAL A 41 3.79 -2.55 6.06
CA VAL A 41 4.05 -3.96 6.39
C VAL A 41 3.53 -4.81 5.25
N GLY A 42 4.25 -5.86 4.87
CA GLY A 42 3.82 -6.81 3.85
C GLY A 42 4.60 -8.11 3.91
N ASP A 43 4.12 -9.13 3.23
CA ASP A 43 4.71 -10.48 3.18
C ASP A 43 5.47 -10.76 1.88
N GLY A 44 5.53 -9.80 0.95
CA GLY A 44 6.07 -10.03 -0.40
C GLY A 44 5.26 -10.99 -1.27
N ASN A 45 4.11 -11.47 -0.78
CA ASN A 45 3.27 -12.49 -1.43
C ASN A 45 1.83 -12.03 -1.71
N GLY A 46 1.61 -10.72 -1.75
CA GLY A 46 0.30 -10.16 -2.09
C GLY A 46 -0.46 -9.58 -0.92
N HIS A 47 0.11 -9.54 0.28
CA HIS A 47 -0.50 -8.87 1.42
C HIS A 47 0.30 -7.65 1.80
N VAL A 48 -0.35 -6.51 1.92
CA VAL A 48 0.29 -5.26 2.29
C VAL A 48 -0.65 -4.39 3.11
N GLY A 49 -0.11 -3.70 4.10
CA GLY A 49 -0.86 -2.76 4.91
C GLY A 49 -0.02 -1.54 5.29
N ALA A 50 -0.65 -0.44 5.64
CA ALA A 50 0.04 0.73 6.15
C ALA A 50 -0.63 1.27 7.40
N GLY A 51 0.20 1.70 8.32
CA GLY A 51 -0.23 2.23 9.61
C GLY A 51 0.52 3.49 10.00
N LEU A 52 -0.13 4.29 10.85
CA LEU A 52 0.42 5.52 11.38
C LEU A 52 0.52 5.41 12.89
N GLY A 53 1.75 5.34 13.41
CA GLY A 53 2.01 5.36 14.84
C GLY A 53 2.41 6.74 15.34
N LYS A 54 2.00 7.08 16.57
CA LYS A 54 2.37 8.32 17.24
C LYS A 54 2.72 8.07 18.69
N ALA A 55 3.93 8.49 19.10
CA ALA A 55 4.42 8.33 20.47
C ALA A 55 5.39 9.46 20.86
N ALA A 56 5.82 9.46 22.13
CA ALA A 56 6.84 10.38 22.62
C ALA A 56 8.22 10.01 22.07
N GLU A 57 8.48 8.73 21.84
CA GLU A 57 9.72 8.18 21.33
C GLU A 57 9.54 7.57 19.95
N ILE A 58 10.61 7.55 19.15
CA ILE A 58 10.60 7.02 17.79
C ILE A 58 10.32 5.52 17.75
N PRO A 59 11.00 4.64 18.54
CA PRO A 59 10.76 3.20 18.51
C PRO A 59 9.30 2.85 18.82
N GLU A 60 8.73 3.50 19.83
CA GLU A 60 7.33 3.32 20.19
C GLU A 60 6.35 3.78 19.08
N ALA A 61 6.68 4.86 18.38
CA ALA A 61 5.88 5.31 17.23
C ALA A 61 5.92 4.28 16.09
N ILE A 62 7.08 3.67 15.82
CA ILE A 62 7.23 2.61 14.82
C ILE A 62 6.44 1.37 15.23
N ARG A 63 6.58 0.90 16.48
CA ARG A 63 5.84 -0.27 16.99
C ARG A 63 4.32 -0.09 16.84
N LYS A 64 3.79 1.06 17.25
CA LYS A 64 2.37 1.39 17.08
C LYS A 64 1.94 1.49 15.61
N GLY A 65 2.83 2.02 14.76
CA GLY A 65 2.59 2.06 13.32
C GLY A 65 2.51 0.68 12.69
N LYS A 66 3.37 -0.25 13.10
CA LYS A 66 3.35 -1.65 12.69
C LYS A 66 2.05 -2.33 13.11
N GLU A 67 1.65 -2.21 14.36
CA GLU A 67 0.39 -2.79 14.87
C GLU A 67 -0.84 -2.25 14.12
N ASP A 68 -0.86 -0.95 13.80
CA ASP A 68 -1.93 -0.34 13.00
C ASP A 68 -1.92 -0.84 11.53
N ALA A 69 -0.73 -1.05 10.95
CA ALA A 69 -0.58 -1.58 9.60
C ALA A 69 -1.06 -3.04 9.49
N ILE A 70 -0.74 -3.87 10.48
CA ILE A 70 -1.18 -5.28 10.54
C ILE A 70 -2.70 -5.39 10.56
N LYS A 71 -3.39 -4.52 11.30
CA LYS A 71 -4.86 -4.48 11.34
C LYS A 71 -5.52 -4.06 10.03
N LYS A 72 -4.74 -3.50 9.11
CA LYS A 72 -5.21 -2.93 7.83
C LYS A 72 -4.59 -3.63 6.62
N LEU A 73 -4.23 -4.90 6.76
CA LEU A 73 -3.73 -5.70 5.66
C LEU A 73 -4.80 -5.83 4.56
N VAL A 74 -4.36 -5.76 3.32
CA VAL A 74 -5.18 -5.94 2.11
C VAL A 74 -4.52 -6.97 1.22
N THR A 75 -5.32 -7.80 0.56
CA THR A 75 -4.83 -8.71 -0.48
C THR A 75 -4.80 -7.98 -1.82
N VAL A 76 -3.73 -8.18 -2.56
CA VAL A 76 -3.46 -7.57 -3.86
C VAL A 76 -3.46 -8.64 -4.94
N ALA A 77 -4.28 -8.45 -5.97
CA ALA A 77 -4.28 -9.32 -7.15
C ALA A 77 -3.01 -9.06 -7.98
N ARG A 78 -2.27 -10.12 -8.26
CA ARG A 78 -1.05 -10.10 -9.07
C ARG A 78 -1.21 -10.97 -10.32
N ASP A 79 -0.50 -10.61 -11.37
CA ASP A 79 -0.39 -11.39 -12.60
C ASP A 79 0.80 -12.39 -12.50
N GLU A 80 0.88 -13.34 -13.41
CA GLU A 80 1.95 -14.35 -13.53
C GLU A 80 3.34 -13.70 -13.61
N ASN A 81 3.45 -12.52 -14.22
CA ASN A 81 4.69 -11.75 -14.35
C ASN A 81 5.04 -10.93 -13.09
N ASN A 82 4.43 -11.21 -11.93
CA ASN A 82 4.56 -10.39 -10.72
C ASN A 82 4.31 -8.89 -10.99
N SER A 83 3.37 -8.60 -11.88
CA SER A 83 2.84 -7.26 -12.16
C SER A 83 1.40 -7.13 -11.65
N ILE A 84 0.80 -5.97 -11.85
CA ILE A 84 -0.64 -5.77 -11.61
C ILE A 84 -1.47 -6.35 -12.75
N THR A 85 -2.68 -6.76 -12.46
CA THR A 85 -3.59 -7.39 -13.44
C THR A 85 -4.02 -6.43 -14.56
N HIS A 86 -4.26 -5.15 -14.24
CA HIS A 86 -4.66 -4.10 -15.18
C HIS A 86 -4.24 -2.71 -14.71
N ASP A 87 -4.25 -1.76 -15.62
CA ASP A 87 -3.94 -0.36 -15.30
C ASP A 87 -5.02 0.22 -14.38
N TYR A 88 -4.61 0.96 -13.36
CA TYR A 88 -5.52 1.55 -12.39
C TYR A 88 -5.00 2.88 -11.83
N VAL A 89 -5.92 3.77 -11.46
CA VAL A 89 -5.59 5.01 -10.76
C VAL A 89 -6.11 4.94 -9.33
N GLY A 90 -5.19 4.73 -8.38
CA GLY A 90 -5.51 4.78 -6.96
C GLY A 90 -5.66 6.22 -6.47
N LYS A 91 -6.71 6.49 -5.68
CA LYS A 91 -6.99 7.84 -5.15
C LYS A 91 -7.20 7.80 -3.65
N PHE A 92 -6.61 8.76 -2.96
CA PHE A 92 -6.87 9.02 -1.55
C PHE A 92 -6.65 10.50 -1.23
N GLY A 93 -7.72 11.19 -0.79
CA GLY A 93 -7.70 12.64 -0.64
C GLY A 93 -7.34 13.33 -1.97
N SER A 94 -6.32 14.17 -1.93
CA SER A 94 -5.79 14.86 -3.13
C SER A 94 -4.63 14.11 -3.81
N ALA A 95 -4.25 12.93 -3.34
CA ALA A 95 -3.22 12.12 -3.98
C ALA A 95 -3.85 11.16 -4.99
N GLU A 96 -3.28 11.15 -6.19
CA GLU A 96 -3.62 10.24 -7.28
C GLU A 96 -2.36 9.52 -7.72
N LEU A 97 -2.41 8.19 -7.77
CA LEU A 97 -1.33 7.35 -8.25
C LEU A 97 -1.79 6.54 -9.46
N LEU A 98 -1.27 6.87 -10.63
CA LEU A 98 -1.41 6.05 -11.82
C LEU A 98 -0.49 4.83 -11.69
N MET A 99 -1.04 3.65 -11.84
CA MET A 99 -0.34 2.37 -11.86
C MET A 99 -0.59 1.71 -13.20
N LYS A 100 0.49 1.34 -13.90
CA LYS A 100 0.44 0.68 -15.20
C LYS A 100 1.13 -0.67 -15.16
N ARG A 101 0.50 -1.67 -15.75
CA ARG A 101 1.10 -2.97 -15.98
C ARG A 101 2.43 -2.83 -16.73
N ALA A 102 3.39 -3.66 -16.41
CA ALA A 102 4.67 -3.68 -17.06
C ALA A 102 5.11 -5.12 -17.36
N PRO A 103 5.82 -5.35 -18.48
CA PRO A 103 6.38 -6.65 -18.81
C PRO A 103 7.47 -7.05 -17.82
N GLU A 104 7.79 -8.32 -17.79
CA GLU A 104 8.89 -8.86 -17.00
C GLU A 104 10.22 -8.17 -17.33
N GLY A 105 11.05 -7.97 -16.32
CA GLY A 105 12.33 -7.26 -16.46
C GLY A 105 12.27 -5.73 -16.36
N THR A 106 11.08 -5.13 -16.29
CA THR A 106 10.93 -3.66 -16.14
C THR A 106 11.38 -3.18 -14.76
N GLY A 107 11.17 -3.98 -13.71
CA GLY A 107 11.42 -3.58 -12.33
C GLY A 107 10.34 -2.64 -11.77
N VAL A 108 10.56 -2.18 -10.54
CA VAL A 108 9.64 -1.26 -9.85
C VAL A 108 9.99 0.20 -10.16
N ILE A 109 9.23 0.83 -11.04
CA ILE A 109 9.36 2.26 -11.36
C ILE A 109 8.30 3.03 -10.58
N ALA A 110 8.67 3.46 -9.37
CA ALA A 110 7.76 4.14 -8.45
C ALA A 110 8.48 5.18 -7.58
N GLY A 111 7.74 6.20 -7.15
CA GLY A 111 8.21 7.15 -6.15
C GLY A 111 8.37 6.48 -4.78
N GLY A 112 9.29 6.97 -3.93
CA GLY A 112 9.68 6.33 -2.67
C GLY A 112 8.53 5.80 -1.80
N PRO A 113 7.50 6.60 -1.48
CA PRO A 113 6.37 6.13 -0.68
C PRO A 113 5.55 5.01 -1.34
N ALA A 114 5.29 5.12 -2.66
CA ALA A 114 4.58 4.09 -3.42
C ALA A 114 5.45 2.84 -3.60
N ARG A 115 6.76 3.01 -3.83
CA ARG A 115 7.71 1.90 -3.97
C ARG A 115 7.73 1.01 -2.75
N ALA A 116 7.72 1.58 -1.53
CA ALA A 116 7.70 0.81 -0.30
C ALA A 116 6.48 -0.12 -0.20
N VAL A 117 5.30 0.34 -0.63
CA VAL A 117 4.07 -0.47 -0.65
C VAL A 117 4.15 -1.56 -1.71
N ILE A 118 4.61 -1.22 -2.92
CA ILE A 118 4.65 -2.11 -4.08
C ILE A 118 5.65 -3.25 -3.87
N GLU A 119 6.85 -2.95 -3.34
CA GLU A 119 7.87 -3.95 -3.02
C GLU A 119 7.36 -4.93 -1.96
N LEU A 120 6.78 -4.43 -0.86
CA LEU A 120 6.23 -5.26 0.20
C LEU A 120 4.96 -6.03 -0.21
N ALA A 121 4.24 -5.60 -1.25
CA ALA A 121 3.17 -6.37 -1.87
C ALA A 121 3.69 -7.50 -2.79
N GLY A 122 5.01 -7.58 -3.04
CA GLY A 122 5.63 -8.58 -3.91
C GLY A 122 5.44 -8.32 -5.40
N ILE A 123 5.11 -7.08 -5.79
CA ILE A 123 5.05 -6.68 -7.19
C ILE A 123 6.47 -6.33 -7.65
N LYS A 124 6.95 -7.02 -8.69
CA LYS A 124 8.31 -6.84 -9.22
C LYS A 124 8.35 -5.96 -10.47
N ASN A 125 7.27 -5.91 -11.24
CA ASN A 125 7.22 -5.21 -12.51
C ASN A 125 6.03 -4.25 -12.57
N ILE A 126 6.28 -2.95 -12.48
CA ILE A 126 5.24 -1.92 -12.51
C ILE A 126 5.80 -0.56 -12.88
N ARG A 127 4.99 0.25 -13.57
CA ARG A 127 5.27 1.66 -13.82
C ARG A 127 4.23 2.52 -13.14
N THR A 128 4.66 3.49 -12.34
CA THR A 128 3.76 4.36 -11.60
C THR A 128 4.10 5.84 -11.77
N LYS A 129 3.09 6.68 -11.63
CA LYS A 129 3.24 8.14 -11.62
C LYS A 129 2.29 8.76 -10.61
N CYS A 130 2.84 9.53 -9.67
CA CYS A 130 2.05 10.36 -8.77
C CYS A 130 1.59 11.62 -9.53
N MET A 131 0.30 11.81 -9.69
CA MET A 131 -0.31 12.89 -10.48
C MET A 131 -0.87 14.02 -9.62
N GLY A 132 -1.30 13.72 -8.40
CA GLY A 132 -1.81 14.70 -7.45
C GLY A 132 -0.80 15.05 -6.35
N SER A 133 -1.28 15.15 -5.13
CA SER A 133 -0.45 15.49 -3.96
C SER A 133 0.69 14.49 -3.75
N ARG A 134 1.87 15.02 -3.42
CA ARG A 134 3.06 14.22 -3.08
C ARG A 134 3.21 13.97 -1.57
N ASN A 135 2.17 14.20 -0.78
CA ASN A 135 2.20 13.88 0.64
C ASN A 135 2.39 12.38 0.82
N LYS A 136 3.49 11.99 1.50
CA LYS A 136 3.89 10.59 1.67
C LYS A 136 2.76 9.70 2.22
N GLN A 137 2.02 10.17 3.22
CA GLN A 137 0.90 9.44 3.80
C GLN A 137 -0.23 9.22 2.79
N ASN A 138 -0.63 10.27 2.08
CA ASN A 138 -1.70 10.17 1.09
C ASN A 138 -1.30 9.29 -0.09
N VAL A 139 -0.03 9.36 -0.54
CA VAL A 139 0.47 8.51 -1.63
C VAL A 139 0.46 7.04 -1.21
N VAL A 140 0.91 6.69 0.00
CA VAL A 140 0.84 5.32 0.52
C VAL A 140 -0.59 4.81 0.55
N LEU A 141 -1.52 5.60 1.10
CA LEU A 141 -2.93 5.21 1.17
C LEU A 141 -3.61 5.14 -0.21
N ALA A 142 -3.25 6.04 -1.14
CA ALA A 142 -3.71 5.97 -2.54
C ALA A 142 -3.20 4.70 -3.25
N THR A 143 -1.94 4.30 -2.98
CA THR A 143 -1.37 3.06 -3.52
C THR A 143 -2.15 1.85 -3.02
N ILE A 144 -2.36 1.74 -1.71
CA ILE A 144 -3.12 0.63 -1.11
C ILE A 144 -4.57 0.62 -1.61
N ALA A 145 -5.21 1.80 -1.67
CA ALA A 145 -6.56 1.92 -2.20
C ALA A 145 -6.67 1.43 -3.66
N GLY A 146 -5.69 1.76 -4.49
CA GLY A 146 -5.63 1.30 -5.86
C GLY A 146 -5.38 -0.20 -5.98
N LEU A 147 -4.41 -0.73 -5.24
CA LEU A 147 -4.09 -2.16 -5.24
C LEU A 147 -5.25 -3.03 -4.73
N SER A 148 -6.03 -2.55 -3.76
CA SER A 148 -7.21 -3.26 -3.24
C SER A 148 -8.40 -3.31 -4.20
N GLN A 149 -8.39 -2.53 -5.27
CA GLN A 149 -9.45 -2.50 -6.28
C GLN A 149 -9.11 -3.34 -7.52
N LEU A 150 -7.89 -3.86 -7.60
CA LEU A 150 -7.48 -4.74 -8.68
C LEU A 150 -8.30 -6.03 -8.63
N LYS A 151 -8.77 -6.46 -9.79
CA LYS A 151 -9.54 -7.69 -9.96
C LYS A 151 -8.76 -8.70 -10.79
N THR A 152 -8.89 -9.97 -10.43
CA THR A 152 -8.36 -11.04 -11.28
C THR A 152 -9.27 -11.28 -12.48
N PRO A 153 -8.75 -11.82 -13.60
CA PRO A 153 -9.58 -12.20 -14.75
C PRO A 153 -10.72 -13.16 -14.38
N GLU A 154 -10.46 -14.06 -13.44
CA GLU A 154 -11.44 -15.04 -12.92
C GLU A 154 -12.59 -14.35 -12.16
N GLU A 155 -12.27 -13.36 -11.34
CA GLU A 155 -13.30 -12.57 -10.66
C GLU A 155 -14.16 -11.78 -11.64
N VAL A 156 -13.57 -11.23 -12.69
CA VAL A 156 -14.29 -10.51 -13.74
C VAL A 156 -15.16 -11.49 -14.55
N ALA A 157 -14.64 -12.67 -14.89
CA ALA A 157 -15.35 -13.74 -15.55
C ALA A 157 -16.61 -14.14 -14.77
N ARG A 158 -16.44 -14.40 -13.48
CA ARG A 158 -17.54 -14.74 -12.57
C ARG A 158 -18.59 -13.63 -12.50
N LEU A 159 -18.18 -12.37 -12.42
CA LEU A 159 -19.10 -11.23 -12.36
C LEU A 159 -19.88 -11.00 -13.66
N ARG A 160 -19.28 -11.33 -14.80
CA ARG A 160 -19.92 -11.19 -16.13
C ARG A 160 -20.65 -12.44 -16.59
N GLY A 161 -20.53 -13.57 -15.88
CA GLY A 161 -21.10 -14.86 -16.28
C GLY A 161 -20.48 -15.42 -17.57
N LYS A 162 -19.19 -15.13 -17.84
CA LYS A 162 -18.46 -15.54 -19.03
C LYS A 162 -17.24 -16.38 -18.66
N SER A 163 -16.68 -17.12 -19.62
CA SER A 163 -15.40 -17.79 -19.43
C SER A 163 -14.23 -16.79 -19.44
N VAL A 164 -13.09 -17.19 -18.85
CA VAL A 164 -11.87 -16.35 -18.86
C VAL A 164 -11.39 -16.12 -20.29
N GLU A 165 -11.51 -17.11 -21.16
CA GLU A 165 -11.15 -17.03 -22.57
C GLU A 165 -11.98 -15.99 -23.33
N GLU A 166 -13.29 -15.92 -23.07
CA GLU A 166 -14.18 -14.92 -23.67
C GLU A 166 -13.92 -13.46 -23.19
N ILE A 167 -13.18 -13.30 -22.08
CA ILE A 167 -12.83 -11.96 -21.57
C ILE A 167 -11.60 -11.42 -22.29
N PHE A 168 -10.71 -12.30 -22.73
CA PHE A 168 -9.49 -11.92 -23.46
C PHE A 168 -9.67 -11.92 -24.99
N ALA A 169 -10.76 -12.49 -25.49
CA ALA A 169 -11.13 -12.46 -26.90
C ALA A 169 -11.74 -11.09 -27.25
#